data_a571bf80edda200dce504dd84198309a
#
_entry.id   a571bf80edda200dce504dd84198309a
#
_cell.length_a   1.000
_cell.length_b   1.000
_cell.length_c   1.000
_cell.angle_alpha   90.00
_cell.angle_beta   90.00
_cell.angle_gamma   90.00
#
_symmetry.space_group_name_H-M   'P 1'
#
loop_
_entity.id
_entity.type
_entity.pdbx_description
1 polymer ?
#
loop_
_entity_poly.entity_id
_entity_poly.type
_entity_poly.pdbx_seq_one_letter_code
_entity_poly.pdbx_strand_id
1 'polypeptide(L)'
;MRKLFPLFLLLFANTTLWAYDFRVGDLCYNITSQTAPYTVEVANEIGKVASNNYPNLTTANIPSSVVHNDTTYVVTGIGDYAFWECETLASLTIPESVTYIGKYALASCNCESLISVVIPNSVTSIGEGAFHSCIYLTSINIPNG
;
A
#
# COMPACT_ATOMS: atom_id res chain seq x y z
N MET A 1 -4.99 18.77 53.16
CA MET A 1 -5.05 19.17 51.74
C MET A 1 -5.12 17.87 50.88
N ARG A 2 -6.30 17.53 50.42
CA ARG A 2 -6.52 16.35 49.56
C ARG A 2 -6.23 16.78 48.12
N LYS A 3 -5.19 16.26 47.51
CA LYS A 3 -4.96 16.40 46.06
C LYS A 3 -5.93 15.52 45.31
N LEU A 4 -6.90 16.13 44.64
CA LEU A 4 -7.75 15.48 43.66
C LEU A 4 -6.88 15.13 42.46
N PHE A 5 -6.69 13.81 42.22
CA PHE A 5 -6.26 13.29 40.94
C PHE A 5 -7.39 13.48 39.95
N PRO A 6 -7.18 14.10 38.78
CA PRO A 6 -8.20 14.08 37.75
C PRO A 6 -8.35 12.64 37.26
N LEU A 7 -9.57 12.15 37.40
CA LEU A 7 -10.05 10.90 36.81
C LEU A 7 -9.86 11.04 35.28
N PHE A 8 -8.84 10.41 34.74
CA PHE A 8 -8.67 10.27 33.31
C PHE A 8 -9.81 9.40 32.82
N LEU A 9 -10.87 10.05 32.33
CA LEU A 9 -11.95 9.41 31.61
C LEU A 9 -11.33 8.84 30.32
N LEU A 10 -11.02 7.53 30.34
CA LEU A 10 -10.71 6.77 29.15
C LEU A 10 -11.98 6.79 28.26
N LEU A 11 -12.08 7.82 27.42
CA LEU A 11 -12.90 7.73 26.23
C LEU A 11 -12.31 6.56 25.43
N PHE A 12 -13.01 5.44 25.41
CA PHE A 12 -12.89 4.44 24.36
C PHE A 12 -13.37 5.13 23.08
N ALA A 13 -12.48 5.95 22.46
CA ALA A 13 -12.61 6.25 21.07
C ALA A 13 -12.68 4.89 20.37
N ASN A 14 -13.74 4.63 19.62
CA ASN A 14 -13.76 3.57 18.62
C ASN A 14 -12.57 3.86 17.71
N THR A 15 -11.41 3.32 18.04
CA THR A 15 -10.29 3.28 17.12
C THR A 15 -10.72 2.30 16.07
N THR A 16 -11.30 2.80 14.98
CA THR A 16 -11.27 2.07 13.73
C THR A 16 -9.79 1.75 13.52
N LEU A 17 -9.43 0.48 13.63
CA LEU A 17 -8.08 0.03 13.31
C LEU A 17 -7.93 0.25 11.81
N TRP A 18 -7.39 1.41 11.44
CA TRP A 18 -7.00 1.67 10.07
C TRP A 18 -5.89 0.68 9.71
N ALA A 19 -5.97 0.14 8.51
CA ALA A 19 -4.96 -0.79 8.00
C ALA A 19 -3.68 -0.08 7.57
N TYR A 20 -3.64 1.24 7.68
CA TYR A 20 -2.56 2.12 7.22
C TYR A 20 -2.36 3.30 8.18
N ASP A 21 -1.18 3.92 8.13
CA ASP A 21 -0.82 5.06 8.98
C ASP A 21 -1.43 6.38 8.46
N PHE A 22 -1.43 6.60 7.15
CA PHE A 22 -2.01 7.79 6.54
C PHE A 22 -2.37 7.58 5.06
N ARG A 23 -3.14 8.54 4.50
CA ARG A 23 -3.57 8.55 3.10
C ARG A 23 -3.12 9.83 2.42
N VAL A 24 -2.66 9.71 1.17
CA VAL A 24 -2.39 10.84 0.27
C VAL A 24 -3.02 10.54 -1.08
N GLY A 25 -3.95 11.41 -1.51
CA GLY A 25 -4.74 11.16 -2.71
C GLY A 25 -5.57 9.88 -2.58
N ASP A 26 -5.44 9.00 -3.55
CA ASP A 26 -6.19 7.75 -3.61
C ASP A 26 -5.49 6.57 -2.92
N LEU A 27 -4.24 6.74 -2.47
CA LEU A 27 -3.43 5.66 -1.90
C LEU A 27 -3.20 5.81 -0.41
N CYS A 28 -3.16 4.68 0.28
CA CYS A 28 -2.85 4.55 1.69
C CYS A 28 -1.40 4.12 1.88
N TYR A 29 -0.78 4.53 2.98
CA TYR A 29 0.64 4.30 3.25
C TYR A 29 0.90 3.86 4.68
N ASN A 30 1.86 2.93 4.85
CA ASN A 30 2.47 2.59 6.13
C ASN A 30 3.88 3.18 6.20
N ILE A 31 4.22 3.74 7.35
CA ILE A 31 5.57 4.24 7.63
C ILE A 31 6.49 3.05 7.87
N THR A 32 7.54 2.93 7.05
CA THR A 32 8.55 1.89 7.16
C THR A 32 9.83 2.38 7.83
N SER A 33 10.08 3.70 7.83
CA SER A 33 11.16 4.34 8.60
C SER A 33 10.70 5.69 9.16
N GLN A 34 10.88 5.86 10.48
CA GLN A 34 10.64 7.13 11.20
C GLN A 34 11.92 7.95 11.41
N THR A 35 13.02 7.53 10.83
CA THR A 35 14.30 8.25 10.81
C THR A 35 14.76 8.47 9.39
N ALA A 36 15.56 9.49 9.14
CA ALA A 36 16.05 9.80 7.80
C ALA A 36 16.97 8.67 7.26
N PRO A 37 16.78 8.22 6.02
CA PRO A 37 15.72 8.64 5.11
C PRO A 37 14.35 8.11 5.55
N TYR A 38 13.35 8.99 5.64
CA TYR A 38 11.97 8.61 5.94
C TYR A 38 11.38 7.82 4.77
N THR A 39 10.79 6.66 5.05
CA THR A 39 10.25 5.80 4.00
C THR A 39 8.85 5.28 4.34
N VAL A 40 8.11 5.00 3.29
CA VAL A 40 6.77 4.39 3.35
C VAL A 40 6.63 3.29 2.30
N GLU A 41 5.65 2.44 2.52
CA GLU A 41 5.12 1.51 1.51
C GLU A 41 3.65 1.83 1.22
N VAL A 42 3.19 1.51 0.02
CA VAL A 42 1.75 1.50 -0.28
C VAL A 42 1.09 0.41 0.55
N ALA A 43 0.03 0.76 1.25
CA ALA A 43 -0.71 -0.12 2.14
C ALA A 43 -2.10 -0.45 1.59
N ASN A 44 -2.75 -1.46 2.15
CA ASN A 44 -4.16 -1.71 1.86
C ASN A 44 -5.07 -0.69 2.56
N GLU A 45 -6.26 -0.48 2.02
CA GLU A 45 -7.24 0.48 2.56
C GLU A 45 -8.05 -0.10 3.73
N ILE A 46 -8.38 -1.38 3.70
CA ILE A 46 -9.42 -1.96 4.57
C ILE A 46 -8.88 -3.01 5.56
N GLY A 47 -7.60 -3.40 5.47
CA GLY A 47 -7.00 -4.45 6.30
C GLY A 47 -6.93 -5.81 5.61
N LYS A 48 -6.04 -6.66 6.11
CA LYS A 48 -5.56 -7.91 5.47
C LYS A 48 -6.62 -8.98 5.16
N VAL A 49 -7.88 -8.79 5.50
CA VAL A 49 -8.92 -9.84 5.41
C VAL A 49 -10.22 -9.32 4.78
N ALA A 50 -10.28 -8.07 4.39
CA ALA A 50 -11.47 -7.52 3.75
C ALA A 50 -11.33 -7.65 2.23
N SER A 51 -12.35 -8.20 1.61
CA SER A 51 -12.47 -8.24 0.15
C SER A 51 -12.62 -6.83 -0.42
N ASN A 52 -12.15 -6.65 -1.66
CA ASN A 52 -12.32 -5.43 -2.45
C ASN A 52 -11.56 -4.22 -1.88
N ASN A 53 -10.24 -4.36 -1.77
CA ASN A 53 -9.34 -3.24 -1.49
C ASN A 53 -9.44 -2.18 -2.59
N TYR A 54 -9.54 -0.93 -2.20
CA TYR A 54 -9.68 0.19 -3.14
C TYR A 54 -10.83 0.02 -4.15
N PRO A 55 -12.09 -0.08 -3.70
CA PRO A 55 -13.24 -0.49 -4.53
C PRO A 55 -13.53 0.42 -5.73
N ASN A 56 -12.99 1.62 -5.75
CA ASN A 56 -13.19 2.59 -6.83
C ASN A 56 -11.88 3.00 -7.54
N LEU A 57 -10.76 2.36 -7.21
CA LEU A 57 -9.45 2.72 -7.76
C LEU A 57 -9.30 2.10 -9.16
N THR A 58 -9.38 2.92 -10.19
CA THR A 58 -9.17 2.48 -11.57
C THR A 58 -7.73 2.68 -12.05
N THR A 59 -7.01 3.63 -11.46
CA THR A 59 -5.64 3.98 -11.82
C THR A 59 -4.82 4.22 -10.56
N ALA A 60 -3.78 3.44 -10.36
CA ALA A 60 -2.80 3.60 -9.29
C ALA A 60 -1.49 4.17 -9.86
N ASN A 61 -1.29 5.47 -9.72
CA ASN A 61 -0.03 6.13 -10.01
C ASN A 61 0.75 6.28 -8.71
N ILE A 62 1.64 5.35 -8.40
CA ILE A 62 2.45 5.42 -7.19
C ILE A 62 3.51 6.50 -7.37
N PRO A 63 3.52 7.56 -6.53
CA PRO A 63 4.55 8.60 -6.61
C PRO A 63 5.87 8.10 -5.99
N SER A 64 6.99 8.69 -6.39
CA SER A 64 8.29 8.37 -5.78
C SER A 64 8.43 8.86 -4.35
N SER A 65 7.63 9.88 -3.95
CA SER A 65 7.58 10.41 -2.59
C SER A 65 6.22 11.01 -2.28
N VAL A 66 5.88 11.08 -0.99
CA VAL A 66 4.66 11.70 -0.48
C VAL A 66 5.00 12.60 0.71
N VAL A 67 4.17 13.62 0.93
CA VAL A 67 4.31 14.53 2.09
C VAL A 67 3.18 14.26 3.06
N HIS A 68 3.53 14.05 4.33
CA HIS A 68 2.59 13.93 5.43
C HIS A 68 3.15 14.62 6.68
N ASN A 69 2.36 15.52 7.31
CA ASN A 69 2.76 16.30 8.48
C ASN A 69 4.15 16.96 8.31
N ASP A 70 4.31 17.74 7.22
CA ASP A 70 5.55 18.46 6.86
C ASP A 70 6.80 17.57 6.67
N THR A 71 6.63 16.26 6.67
CA THR A 71 7.71 15.30 6.41
C THR A 71 7.54 14.68 5.02
N THR A 72 8.63 14.67 4.24
CA THR A 72 8.67 13.98 2.95
C THR A 72 9.15 12.55 3.15
N TYR A 73 8.34 11.59 2.70
CA TYR A 73 8.63 10.17 2.74
C TYR A 73 8.90 9.65 1.32
N VAL A 74 9.95 8.89 1.14
CA VAL A 74 10.22 8.15 -0.11
C VAL A 74 9.35 6.89 -0.12
N VAL A 75 8.65 6.64 -1.23
CA VAL A 75 7.88 5.41 -1.40
C VAL A 75 8.84 4.31 -1.88
N THR A 76 9.16 3.38 -1.00
CA THR A 76 10.16 2.33 -1.24
C THR A 76 9.58 0.95 -1.44
N GLY A 77 8.28 0.77 -1.25
CA GLY A 77 7.66 -0.54 -1.39
C GLY A 77 6.17 -0.49 -1.73
N ILE A 78 5.70 -1.62 -2.24
CA ILE A 78 4.30 -1.99 -2.25
C ILE A 78 4.15 -3.05 -1.17
N GLY A 79 3.41 -2.75 -0.11
CA GLY A 79 3.30 -3.59 1.08
C GLY A 79 2.50 -4.88 0.84
N ASP A 80 2.48 -5.74 1.85
CA ASP A 80 1.71 -6.97 1.83
C ASP A 80 0.21 -6.67 1.62
N TYR A 81 -0.42 -7.37 0.69
CA TYR A 81 -1.85 -7.25 0.37
C TYR A 81 -2.28 -5.83 -0.08
N ALA A 82 -1.37 -4.96 -0.51
CA ALA A 82 -1.65 -3.55 -0.81
C ALA A 82 -2.82 -3.37 -1.80
N PHE A 83 -2.86 -4.12 -2.88
CA PHE A 83 -3.92 -4.11 -3.89
C PHE A 83 -4.66 -5.45 -3.98
N TRP A 84 -4.73 -6.21 -2.88
CA TRP A 84 -5.42 -7.49 -2.88
C TRP A 84 -6.91 -7.33 -3.17
N GLU A 85 -7.43 -8.13 -4.10
CA GLU A 85 -8.83 -8.05 -4.59
C GLU A 85 -9.25 -6.65 -5.06
N CYS A 86 -8.30 -5.88 -5.61
CA CYS A 86 -8.59 -4.59 -6.22
C CYS A 86 -9.19 -4.81 -7.61
N GLU A 87 -10.51 -5.07 -7.67
CA GLU A 87 -11.21 -5.52 -8.88
C GLU A 87 -11.37 -4.45 -9.97
N THR A 88 -11.26 -3.18 -9.61
CA THR A 88 -11.48 -2.05 -10.53
C THR A 88 -10.20 -1.53 -11.18
N LEU A 89 -9.03 -1.99 -10.73
CA LEU A 89 -7.74 -1.46 -11.18
C LEU A 89 -7.49 -1.78 -12.66
N ALA A 90 -7.30 -0.74 -13.46
CA ALA A 90 -7.02 -0.87 -14.90
C ALA A 90 -5.58 -0.47 -15.26
N SER A 91 -4.93 0.33 -14.41
CA SER A 91 -3.55 0.80 -14.63
C SER A 91 -2.79 0.91 -13.33
N LEU A 92 -1.54 0.43 -13.33
CA LEU A 92 -0.60 0.55 -12.23
C LEU A 92 0.74 1.07 -12.74
N THR A 93 1.20 2.19 -12.18
CA THR A 93 2.53 2.74 -12.44
C THR A 93 3.37 2.64 -11.18
N ILE A 94 4.52 1.97 -11.26
CA ILE A 94 5.47 1.75 -10.16
C ILE A 94 6.72 2.59 -10.42
N PRO A 95 7.12 3.50 -9.51
CA PRO A 95 8.29 4.34 -9.69
C PRO A 95 9.59 3.60 -9.37
N GLU A 96 10.72 4.11 -9.89
CA GLU A 96 12.07 3.56 -9.62
C GLU A 96 12.53 3.69 -8.15
N SER A 97 11.77 4.35 -7.29
CA SER A 97 12.02 4.38 -5.84
C SER A 97 11.59 3.09 -5.14
N VAL A 98 10.71 2.30 -5.76
CA VAL A 98 10.21 1.05 -5.21
C VAL A 98 11.25 -0.05 -5.37
N THR A 99 11.62 -0.70 -4.26
CA THR A 99 12.63 -1.74 -4.20
C THR A 99 12.07 -3.13 -3.90
N TYR A 100 10.82 -3.21 -3.42
CA TYR A 100 10.15 -4.48 -3.16
C TYR A 100 8.64 -4.41 -3.43
N ILE A 101 8.09 -5.59 -3.74
CA ILE A 101 6.66 -5.85 -3.83
C ILE A 101 6.34 -6.94 -2.80
N GLY A 102 5.43 -6.66 -1.89
CA GLY A 102 5.10 -7.50 -0.76
C GLY A 102 4.32 -8.77 -1.14
N LYS A 103 4.06 -9.57 -0.13
CA LYS A 103 3.32 -10.82 -0.21
C LYS A 103 1.87 -10.55 -0.62
N TYR A 104 1.37 -11.28 -1.63
CA TYR A 104 0.01 -11.12 -2.17
C TYR A 104 -0.37 -9.67 -2.53
N ALA A 105 0.59 -8.85 -2.86
CA ALA A 105 0.41 -7.40 -3.05
C ALA A 105 -0.63 -7.06 -4.13
N LEU A 106 -0.70 -7.81 -5.22
CA LEU A 106 -1.68 -7.67 -6.29
C LEU A 106 -2.52 -8.96 -6.49
N ALA A 107 -2.55 -9.84 -5.50
CA ALA A 107 -3.22 -11.13 -5.66
C ALA A 107 -4.74 -10.97 -5.78
N SER A 108 -5.35 -11.93 -6.49
CA SER A 108 -6.79 -12.01 -6.73
C SER A 108 -7.38 -10.73 -7.37
N CYS A 109 -6.54 -9.97 -8.06
CA CYS A 109 -7.02 -8.88 -8.92
C CYS A 109 -7.79 -9.49 -10.10
N ASN A 110 -9.08 -9.67 -9.94
CA ASN A 110 -10.00 -10.01 -11.05
C ASN A 110 -10.25 -8.78 -11.94
N CYS A 111 -9.20 -7.93 -12.09
CA CYS A 111 -9.25 -6.70 -12.86
C CYS A 111 -9.25 -7.05 -14.35
N GLU A 112 -10.39 -7.12 -14.99
CA GLU A 112 -10.51 -7.38 -16.43
C GLU A 112 -9.71 -6.40 -17.30
N SER A 113 -9.39 -5.22 -16.75
CA SER A 113 -8.69 -4.15 -17.45
C SER A 113 -7.19 -4.08 -17.18
N LEU A 114 -6.68 -4.70 -16.11
CA LEU A 114 -5.24 -4.74 -15.80
C LEU A 114 -4.57 -5.90 -16.54
N ILE A 115 -4.20 -5.66 -17.78
CA ILE A 115 -3.63 -6.69 -18.66
C ILE A 115 -2.10 -6.76 -18.64
N SER A 116 -1.43 -5.74 -18.11
CA SER A 116 0.04 -5.69 -18.02
C SER A 116 0.52 -4.88 -16.83
N VAL A 117 1.65 -5.29 -16.26
CA VAL A 117 2.39 -4.56 -15.23
C VAL A 117 3.86 -4.49 -15.62
N VAL A 118 4.43 -3.29 -15.55
CA VAL A 118 5.87 -3.06 -15.72
C VAL A 118 6.51 -2.91 -14.34
N ILE A 119 7.41 -3.82 -14.01
CA ILE A 119 8.18 -3.78 -12.77
C ILE A 119 9.50 -3.04 -13.05
N PRO A 120 9.81 -1.96 -12.31
CA PRO A 120 11.03 -1.20 -12.53
C PRO A 120 12.29 -1.99 -12.11
N ASN A 121 13.44 -1.61 -12.67
CA ASN A 121 14.72 -2.28 -12.39
C ASN A 121 15.19 -2.16 -10.92
N SER A 122 14.64 -1.21 -10.19
CA SER A 122 14.89 -1.01 -8.76
C SER A 122 14.33 -2.11 -7.87
N VAL A 123 13.32 -2.87 -8.35
CA VAL A 123 12.69 -3.93 -7.57
C VAL A 123 13.62 -5.14 -7.49
N THR A 124 14.10 -5.42 -6.28
CA THR A 124 15.02 -6.53 -5.99
C THR A 124 14.33 -7.71 -5.30
N SER A 125 13.07 -7.55 -4.89
CA SER A 125 12.34 -8.57 -4.14
C SER A 125 10.84 -8.53 -4.50
N ILE A 126 10.29 -9.72 -4.79
CA ILE A 126 8.86 -9.93 -5.03
C ILE A 126 8.40 -11.03 -4.07
N GLY A 127 7.41 -10.73 -3.25
CA GLY A 127 6.88 -11.61 -2.22
C GLY A 127 6.09 -12.78 -2.78
N GLU A 128 5.88 -13.77 -1.90
CA GLU A 128 5.08 -14.95 -2.21
C GLU A 128 3.68 -14.57 -2.71
N GLY A 129 3.27 -15.13 -3.84
CA GLY A 129 1.92 -14.94 -4.37
C GLY A 129 1.59 -13.50 -4.78
N ALA A 130 2.59 -12.61 -4.98
CA ALA A 130 2.35 -11.19 -5.27
C ALA A 130 1.37 -10.94 -6.43
N PHE A 131 1.34 -11.84 -7.41
CA PHE A 131 0.43 -11.80 -8.57
C PHE A 131 -0.46 -13.05 -8.66
N HIS A 132 -0.70 -13.71 -7.52
CA HIS A 132 -1.51 -14.93 -7.49
C HIS A 132 -2.94 -14.65 -7.99
N SER A 133 -3.45 -15.51 -8.85
CA SER A 133 -4.82 -15.39 -9.42
C SER A 133 -5.12 -14.07 -10.14
N CYS A 134 -4.10 -13.41 -10.71
CA CYS A 134 -4.31 -12.28 -11.63
C CYS A 134 -4.68 -12.83 -13.02
N ILE A 135 -5.89 -13.34 -13.20
CA ILE A 135 -6.31 -14.16 -14.36
C ILE A 135 -6.34 -13.40 -15.68
N TYR A 136 -6.46 -12.07 -15.65
CA TYR A 136 -6.46 -11.22 -16.85
C TYR A 136 -5.08 -10.63 -17.17
N LEU A 137 -4.11 -10.79 -16.28
CA LEU A 137 -2.76 -10.29 -16.49
C LEU A 137 -2.00 -11.18 -17.47
N THR A 138 -1.82 -10.68 -18.68
CA THR A 138 -1.18 -11.44 -19.77
C THR A 138 0.30 -11.17 -19.90
N SER A 139 0.80 -10.07 -19.32
CA SER A 139 2.19 -9.66 -19.41
C SER A 139 2.68 -9.04 -18.10
N ILE A 140 3.79 -9.55 -17.59
CA ILE A 140 4.59 -8.93 -16.53
C ILE A 140 6.02 -8.78 -17.08
N ASN A 141 6.51 -7.55 -17.12
CA ASN A 141 7.93 -7.33 -17.40
C ASN A 141 8.69 -7.35 -16.07
N ILE A 142 9.45 -8.41 -15.83
CA ILE A 142 10.32 -8.54 -14.65
C ILE A 142 11.73 -8.15 -15.08
N PRO A 143 12.40 -7.22 -14.40
CA PRO A 143 13.76 -6.85 -14.73
C PRO A 143 14.72 -8.03 -14.54
N ASN A 144 15.73 -8.07 -15.39
CA ASN A 144 16.83 -9.03 -15.24
C ASN A 144 17.71 -8.54 -14.08
N GLY A 145 17.55 -9.16 -12.91
CA GLY A 145 18.34 -8.90 -11.72
C GLY A 145 19.71 -9.60 -11.73
#